data_e854fc5202bdb0448bbaf86ddc074924
#
_entry.id   e854fc5202bdb0448bbaf86ddc074924
#
_cell.length_a   1.000
_cell.length_b   1.000
_cell.length_c   1.000
_cell.angle_alpha   90.00
_cell.angle_beta   90.00
_cell.angle_gamma   90.00
#
_symmetry.space_group_name_H-M   'P 1'
#
loop_
_entity.id
_entity.type
_entity.pdbx_description
1 polymer ?
#
loop_
_entity_poly.entity_id
_entity_poly.type
_entity_poly.pdbx_seq_one_letter_code
_entity_poly.pdbx_strand_id
1 'polypeptide(L)'
;MMFLQMWNITERQPEDYAKYLTEKQPGFSRKDGYIIPYGDSPFDHENVGEEVYFHILNHAKKYVHIMTPYLILDNEMLTTLIRAAKSGIEVIIIMPHIPDKWYAFAVAKTYYKELIEGGVQIYEYAPGFVHAKVFVSDDDTATVGSINLDYRSLYLHFECGVFIYRNPVVRDIEKDFQETLAKCQKVTMTEVRNRSTFVKIYGQVFKNCGTADVGKHSESSKIKKNAEFSGSS
;
A
#
# COMPACT_ATOMS: atom_id res chain seq x y z
N MET A 1 -11.56 -8.62 -15.20
CA MET A 1 -11.61 -10.04 -14.75
C MET A 1 -11.97 -10.16 -13.26
N MET A 2 -11.29 -9.50 -12.33
CA MET A 2 -11.55 -9.56 -10.87
C MET A 2 -13.03 -9.35 -10.51
N PHE A 3 -13.70 -8.35 -11.09
CA PHE A 3 -15.15 -8.14 -10.86
C PHE A 3 -15.98 -9.40 -11.19
N LEU A 4 -15.71 -10.04 -12.32
CA LEU A 4 -16.41 -11.27 -12.72
C LEU A 4 -16.08 -12.46 -11.83
N GLN A 5 -14.85 -12.53 -11.30
CA GLN A 5 -14.50 -13.53 -10.28
C GLN A 5 -15.33 -13.35 -9.02
N MET A 6 -15.42 -12.10 -8.51
CA MET A 6 -16.25 -11.79 -7.34
C MET A 6 -17.73 -12.06 -7.61
N TRP A 7 -18.25 -11.66 -8.77
CA TRP A 7 -19.63 -11.92 -9.18
C TRP A 7 -19.93 -13.41 -9.19
N ASN A 8 -19.06 -14.23 -9.81
CA ASN A 8 -19.24 -15.66 -9.94
C ASN A 8 -19.18 -16.44 -8.61
N ILE A 9 -18.62 -15.86 -7.52
CA ILE A 9 -18.65 -16.49 -6.18
C ILE A 9 -20.09 -16.67 -5.68
N THR A 10 -20.98 -15.74 -6.02
CA THR A 10 -22.38 -15.72 -5.53
C THR A 10 -23.37 -16.29 -6.53
N GLU A 11 -22.99 -16.46 -7.78
CA GLU A 11 -23.89 -16.93 -8.83
C GLU A 11 -23.97 -18.46 -8.91
N ARG A 12 -25.20 -18.99 -9.07
CA ARG A 12 -25.41 -20.44 -9.28
C ARG A 12 -24.92 -20.93 -10.63
N GLN A 13 -24.94 -20.06 -11.63
CA GLN A 13 -24.41 -20.30 -12.97
C GLN A 13 -23.36 -19.24 -13.27
N PRO A 14 -22.07 -19.59 -13.20
CA PRO A 14 -20.99 -18.63 -13.44
C PRO A 14 -21.06 -18.02 -14.85
N GLU A 15 -20.86 -16.72 -14.93
CA GLU A 15 -20.75 -16.00 -16.20
C GLU A 15 -19.47 -16.40 -16.94
N ASP A 16 -19.61 -16.59 -18.25
CA ASP A 16 -18.47 -16.84 -19.12
C ASP A 16 -17.66 -15.55 -19.35
N TYR A 17 -16.41 -15.57 -18.95
CA TYR A 17 -15.50 -14.44 -19.07
C TYR A 17 -15.22 -14.03 -20.52
N ALA A 18 -15.30 -14.98 -21.46
CA ALA A 18 -15.02 -14.73 -22.87
C ALA A 18 -15.93 -13.65 -23.47
N LYS A 19 -17.16 -13.52 -22.97
CA LYS A 19 -18.11 -12.49 -23.41
C LYS A 19 -17.63 -11.06 -23.15
N TYR A 20 -16.70 -10.87 -22.20
CA TYR A 20 -16.22 -9.57 -21.75
C TYR A 20 -14.77 -9.30 -22.17
N LEU A 21 -14.14 -10.24 -22.89
CA LEU A 21 -12.83 -10.02 -23.47
C LEU A 21 -13.01 -9.29 -24.78
N THR A 22 -12.64 -8.02 -24.81
CA THR A 22 -12.59 -7.25 -26.05
C THR A 22 -11.40 -7.68 -26.89
N GLU A 23 -11.59 -7.83 -28.19
CA GLU A 23 -10.48 -8.03 -29.11
C GLU A 23 -9.47 -6.89 -28.98
N LYS A 24 -8.16 -7.23 -29.07
CA LYS A 24 -7.09 -6.24 -29.03
C LYS A 24 -7.35 -5.16 -30.07
N GLN A 25 -7.58 -3.94 -29.62
CA GLN A 25 -7.65 -2.81 -30.54
C GLN A 25 -6.27 -2.60 -31.20
N PRO A 26 -6.18 -2.59 -32.53
CA PRO A 26 -4.93 -2.26 -33.21
C PRO A 26 -4.63 -0.78 -33.00
N GLY A 27 -3.45 -0.42 -32.52
CA GLY A 27 -2.99 0.97 -32.54
C GLY A 27 -2.29 1.52 -31.31
N PHE A 28 -2.02 0.72 -30.29
CA PHE A 28 -1.19 1.22 -29.18
C PHE A 28 0.29 1.30 -29.57
N SER A 29 0.82 2.52 -29.58
CA SER A 29 2.25 2.75 -29.75
C SER A 29 3.02 2.21 -28.53
N ARG A 30 3.97 1.30 -28.76
CA ARG A 30 4.88 0.81 -27.72
C ARG A 30 5.86 1.86 -27.19
N LYS A 31 5.77 3.11 -27.67
CA LYS A 31 6.69 4.19 -27.32
C LYS A 31 6.36 4.88 -26.00
N ASP A 32 5.14 4.70 -25.49
CA ASP A 32 4.63 5.45 -24.32
C ASP A 32 4.67 4.67 -23.02
N GLY A 33 5.59 3.70 -22.88
CA GLY A 33 5.77 2.89 -21.68
C GLY A 33 4.68 1.83 -21.49
N TYR A 34 4.44 1.43 -20.24
CA TYR A 34 3.54 0.33 -19.90
C TYR A 34 2.52 0.79 -18.86
N ILE A 35 1.28 0.35 -19.03
CA ILE A 35 0.20 0.49 -18.07
C ILE A 35 -0.36 -0.92 -17.83
N ILE A 36 -0.16 -1.45 -16.64
CA ILE A 36 -0.46 -2.84 -16.29
C ILE A 36 -1.49 -2.86 -15.15
N PRO A 37 -2.77 -3.11 -15.44
CA PRO A 37 -3.76 -3.31 -14.39
C PRO A 37 -3.50 -4.64 -13.68
N TYR A 38 -3.65 -4.64 -12.35
CA TYR A 38 -3.57 -5.83 -11.53
C TYR A 38 -4.70 -5.88 -10.51
N GLY A 39 -5.05 -7.06 -10.08
CA GLY A 39 -5.98 -7.32 -8.98
C GLY A 39 -5.25 -8.03 -7.86
N ASP A 40 -5.78 -7.87 -6.66
CA ASP A 40 -5.35 -8.59 -5.46
C ASP A 40 -6.54 -9.32 -4.84
N SER A 41 -6.34 -10.53 -4.37
CA SER A 41 -7.40 -11.40 -3.89
C SER A 41 -6.98 -12.11 -2.61
N PRO A 42 -7.82 -12.13 -1.57
CA PRO A 42 -7.48 -12.85 -0.33
C PRO A 42 -7.51 -14.37 -0.47
N PHE A 43 -7.84 -14.92 -1.66
CA PHE A 43 -8.08 -16.36 -1.85
C PHE A 43 -7.01 -17.09 -2.66
N ASP A 44 -6.06 -16.39 -3.27
CA ASP A 44 -5.05 -16.99 -4.13
C ASP A 44 -3.67 -17.15 -3.46
N HIS A 45 -3.54 -16.69 -2.20
CA HIS A 45 -2.29 -16.74 -1.43
C HIS A 45 -1.13 -15.91 -2.03
N GLU A 46 -1.45 -14.95 -2.89
CA GLU A 46 -0.50 -14.02 -3.49
C GLU A 46 -0.86 -12.59 -3.05
N ASN A 47 0.08 -11.87 -2.46
CA ASN A 47 -0.12 -10.48 -2.02
C ASN A 47 0.40 -9.51 -3.10
N VAL A 48 -0.27 -9.50 -4.26
CA VAL A 48 0.20 -8.77 -5.44
C VAL A 48 0.37 -7.28 -5.16
N GLY A 49 -0.55 -6.70 -4.40
CA GLY A 49 -0.50 -5.27 -4.04
C GLY A 49 0.73 -4.91 -3.22
N GLU A 50 1.07 -5.72 -2.22
CA GLU A 50 2.24 -5.54 -1.38
C GLU A 50 3.52 -5.73 -2.17
N GLU A 51 3.59 -6.76 -3.01
CA GLU A 51 4.74 -7.04 -3.87
C GLU A 51 5.02 -5.90 -4.86
N VAL A 52 3.97 -5.26 -5.40
CA VAL A 52 4.12 -4.05 -6.23
C VAL A 52 4.74 -2.90 -5.43
N TYR A 53 4.34 -2.70 -4.18
CA TYR A 53 4.92 -1.67 -3.32
C TYR A 53 6.38 -1.97 -2.97
N PHE A 54 6.70 -3.22 -2.64
CA PHE A 54 8.09 -3.67 -2.45
C PHE A 54 8.93 -3.51 -3.71
N HIS A 55 8.36 -3.83 -4.86
CA HIS A 55 9.06 -3.64 -6.14
C HIS A 55 9.46 -2.18 -6.33
N ILE A 56 8.55 -1.23 -6.14
CA ILE A 56 8.83 0.20 -6.28
C ILE A 56 9.90 0.65 -5.28
N LEU A 57 9.74 0.31 -4.00
CA LEU A 57 10.69 0.69 -2.94
C LEU A 57 12.10 0.12 -3.16
N ASN A 58 12.21 -1.12 -3.66
CA ASN A 58 13.49 -1.78 -3.87
C ASN A 58 14.21 -1.33 -5.17
N HIS A 59 13.49 -0.76 -6.13
CA HIS A 59 14.07 -0.30 -7.40
C HIS A 59 14.27 1.22 -7.48
N ALA A 60 13.75 1.96 -6.53
CA ALA A 60 13.92 3.40 -6.43
C ALA A 60 15.39 3.80 -6.34
N LYS A 61 15.75 4.92 -6.98
CA LYS A 61 17.12 5.46 -7.04
C LYS A 61 17.23 6.84 -6.43
N LYS A 62 16.15 7.63 -6.45
CA LYS A 62 16.12 9.01 -5.99
C LYS A 62 15.06 9.22 -4.93
N TYR A 63 13.82 8.86 -5.23
CA TYR A 63 12.69 9.10 -4.34
C TYR A 63 11.57 8.07 -4.49
N VAL A 64 10.80 7.91 -3.42
CA VAL A 64 9.47 7.28 -3.41
C VAL A 64 8.51 8.18 -2.64
N HIS A 65 7.49 8.66 -3.32
CA HIS A 65 6.46 9.51 -2.77
C HIS A 65 5.14 8.74 -2.66
N ILE A 66 4.54 8.77 -1.48
CA ILE A 66 3.41 7.90 -1.12
C ILE A 66 2.26 8.75 -0.60
N MET A 67 1.05 8.52 -1.12
CA MET A 67 -0.19 9.00 -0.51
C MET A 67 -1.02 7.81 -0.04
N THR A 68 -1.42 7.80 1.22
CA THR A 68 -2.29 6.74 1.77
C THR A 68 -3.15 7.28 2.90
N PRO A 69 -4.44 6.89 3.00
CA PRO A 69 -5.28 7.30 4.13
C PRO A 69 -4.99 6.56 5.42
N TYR A 70 -4.40 5.37 5.35
CA TYR A 70 -4.10 4.51 6.49
C TYR A 70 -2.65 4.04 6.44
N LEU A 71 -2.06 3.85 7.63
CA LEU A 71 -0.68 3.41 7.80
C LEU A 71 -0.63 2.41 8.97
N ILE A 72 -0.90 1.14 8.65
CA ILE A 72 -0.87 0.03 9.60
C ILE A 72 0.03 -1.03 9.00
N LEU A 73 1.33 -0.86 9.24
CA LEU A 73 2.40 -1.60 8.58
C LEU A 73 2.66 -2.92 9.27
N ASP A 74 2.99 -3.93 8.49
CA ASP A 74 3.72 -5.09 8.98
C ASP A 74 5.21 -4.77 9.15
N ASN A 75 5.98 -5.74 9.61
CA ASN A 75 7.39 -5.55 9.88
C ASN A 75 8.21 -5.43 8.59
N GLU A 76 7.83 -6.13 7.56
CA GLU A 76 8.49 -6.17 6.25
C GLU A 76 8.38 -4.81 5.55
N MET A 77 7.19 -4.24 5.49
CA MET A 77 6.96 -2.93 4.88
C MET A 77 7.64 -1.82 5.68
N LEU A 78 7.52 -1.83 7.02
CA LEU A 78 8.19 -0.87 7.89
C LEU A 78 9.71 -0.89 7.68
N THR A 79 10.31 -2.08 7.68
CA THR A 79 11.74 -2.26 7.48
C THR A 79 12.17 -1.82 6.08
N THR A 80 11.37 -2.10 5.06
CA THR A 80 11.67 -1.73 3.67
C THR A 80 11.64 -0.22 3.46
N LEU A 81 10.65 0.48 4.01
CA LEU A 81 10.57 1.94 3.99
C LEU A 81 11.79 2.59 4.67
N ILE A 82 12.15 2.11 5.86
CA ILE A 82 13.31 2.60 6.61
C ILE A 82 14.62 2.30 5.86
N ARG A 83 14.75 1.12 5.29
CA ARG A 83 15.94 0.74 4.51
C ARG A 83 16.10 1.62 3.29
N ALA A 84 15.03 1.89 2.53
CA ALA A 84 15.06 2.79 1.40
C ALA A 84 15.56 4.18 1.81
N ALA A 85 14.98 4.76 2.86
CA ALA A 85 15.40 6.07 3.37
C ALA A 85 16.86 6.09 3.84
N LYS A 86 17.31 5.06 4.57
CA LYS A 86 18.72 4.92 5.02
C LYS A 86 19.71 4.70 3.87
N SER A 87 19.24 4.19 2.74
CA SER A 87 20.04 4.04 1.53
C SER A 87 20.16 5.33 0.72
N GLY A 88 19.60 6.44 1.21
CA GLY A 88 19.68 7.75 0.56
C GLY A 88 18.52 8.05 -0.40
N ILE A 89 17.49 7.20 -0.45
CA ILE A 89 16.26 7.45 -1.19
C ILE A 89 15.39 8.42 -0.39
N GLU A 90 14.89 9.47 -1.02
CA GLU A 90 13.90 10.32 -0.40
C GLU A 90 12.55 9.57 -0.30
N VAL A 91 12.11 9.28 0.92
CA VAL A 91 10.81 8.63 1.16
C VAL A 91 9.89 9.63 1.87
N ILE A 92 8.82 10.03 1.18
CA ILE A 92 7.80 10.95 1.72
C ILE A 92 6.45 10.23 1.76
N ILE A 93 5.78 10.29 2.91
CA ILE A 93 4.42 9.75 3.10
C ILE A 93 3.47 10.88 3.45
N ILE A 94 2.43 11.07 2.64
CA ILE A 94 1.32 11.99 2.94
C ILE A 94 0.17 11.19 3.55
N MET A 95 -0.24 11.63 4.75
CA MET A 95 -1.35 11.10 5.53
C MET A 95 -2.45 12.16 5.68
N PRO A 96 -3.70 11.80 5.95
CA PRO A 96 -4.71 12.79 6.34
C PRO A 96 -4.40 13.38 7.71
N HIS A 97 -4.61 14.71 7.87
CA HIS A 97 -4.56 15.37 9.18
C HIS A 97 -5.85 15.12 9.98
N ILE A 98 -6.99 15.10 9.29
CA ILE A 98 -8.31 14.85 9.87
C ILE A 98 -8.70 13.41 9.57
N PRO A 99 -8.79 12.52 10.57
CA PRO A 99 -9.13 11.13 10.35
C PRO A 99 -10.63 10.92 10.12
N ASP A 100 -10.98 9.94 9.28
CA ASP A 100 -12.34 9.37 9.23
C ASP A 100 -12.57 8.37 10.38
N LYS A 101 -11.51 7.63 10.76
CA LYS A 101 -11.50 6.63 11.82
C LYS A 101 -10.39 6.92 12.83
N TRP A 102 -10.76 7.41 13.99
CA TRP A 102 -9.80 7.83 15.03
C TRP A 102 -8.87 6.69 15.48
N TYR A 103 -9.36 5.44 15.54
CA TYR A 103 -8.56 4.29 15.96
C TYR A 103 -7.46 3.95 14.93
N ALA A 104 -7.79 3.94 13.63
CA ALA A 104 -6.81 3.70 12.56
C ALA A 104 -5.73 4.78 12.55
N PHE A 105 -6.13 6.03 12.79
CA PHE A 105 -5.21 7.15 12.93
C PHE A 105 -4.31 7.03 14.17
N ALA A 106 -4.87 6.58 15.31
CA ALA A 106 -4.09 6.35 16.52
C ALA A 106 -3.02 5.25 16.30
N VAL A 107 -3.36 4.17 15.58
CA VAL A 107 -2.40 3.13 15.20
C VAL A 107 -1.34 3.68 14.24
N ALA A 108 -1.72 4.39 13.18
CA ALA A 108 -0.79 5.01 12.25
C ALA A 108 0.27 5.86 12.96
N LYS A 109 -0.18 6.64 13.94
CA LYS A 109 0.71 7.50 14.75
C LYS A 109 1.75 6.73 15.58
N THR A 110 1.58 5.44 15.84
CA THR A 110 2.57 4.63 16.53
C THR A 110 3.80 4.35 15.68
N TYR A 111 3.66 4.31 14.37
CA TYR A 111 4.77 4.08 13.42
C TYR A 111 5.58 5.34 13.14
N TYR A 112 5.02 6.54 13.35
CA TYR A 112 5.66 7.81 12.99
C TYR A 112 7.04 7.97 13.62
N LYS A 113 7.19 7.61 14.90
CA LYS A 113 8.48 7.73 15.59
C LYS A 113 9.57 6.95 14.87
N GLU A 114 9.32 5.67 14.63
CA GLU A 114 10.29 4.74 14.05
C GLU A 114 10.61 5.11 12.60
N LEU A 115 9.59 5.46 11.82
CA LEU A 115 9.75 5.91 10.42
C LEU A 115 10.60 7.18 10.34
N ILE A 116 10.31 8.20 11.16
CA ILE A 116 11.04 9.47 11.14
C ILE A 116 12.48 9.29 11.64
N GLU A 117 12.71 8.50 12.70
CA GLU A 117 14.05 8.12 13.16
C GLU A 117 14.81 7.33 12.09
N GLY A 118 14.09 6.58 11.24
CA GLY A 118 14.63 5.86 10.10
C GLY A 118 14.93 6.72 8.87
N GLY A 119 14.55 8.01 8.88
CA GLY A 119 14.79 8.93 7.77
C GLY A 119 13.60 9.16 6.83
N VAL A 120 12.47 8.47 7.06
CA VAL A 120 11.22 8.68 6.30
C VAL A 120 10.59 10.00 6.72
N GLN A 121 10.13 10.79 5.76
CA GLN A 121 9.45 12.05 6.00
C GLN A 121 7.93 11.84 5.98
N ILE A 122 7.24 12.31 7.01
CA ILE A 122 5.78 12.20 7.12
C ILE A 122 5.17 13.60 7.07
N TYR A 123 4.14 13.74 6.26
CA TYR A 123 3.37 14.96 6.12
C TYR A 123 1.88 14.69 6.33
N GLU A 124 1.17 15.62 6.92
CA GLU A 124 -0.27 15.52 7.13
C GLU A 124 -1.00 16.58 6.30
N TYR A 125 -1.91 16.12 5.43
CA TYR A 125 -2.73 16.97 4.57
C TYR A 125 -3.79 17.71 5.39
N ALA A 126 -3.63 19.03 5.53
CA ALA A 126 -4.47 19.84 6.39
C ALA A 126 -5.86 20.20 5.84
N PRO A 127 -6.07 20.41 4.51
CA PRO A 127 -7.34 20.92 4.01
C PRO A 127 -8.52 19.92 4.10
N GLY A 128 -8.25 18.63 4.31
CA GLY A 128 -9.31 17.63 4.36
C GLY A 128 -8.80 16.20 4.53
N PHE A 129 -9.62 15.21 4.12
CA PHE A 129 -9.27 13.81 4.18
C PHE A 129 -8.69 13.34 2.82
N VAL A 130 -7.36 13.15 2.77
CA VAL A 130 -6.73 12.53 1.59
C VAL A 130 -7.05 11.04 1.57
N HIS A 131 -7.63 10.57 0.46
CA HIS A 131 -8.01 9.16 0.28
C HIS A 131 -7.32 8.49 -0.92
N ALA A 132 -6.31 9.13 -1.48
CA ALA A 132 -5.49 8.56 -2.54
C ALA A 132 -4.65 7.37 -2.03
N LYS A 133 -4.38 6.41 -2.89
CA LYS A 133 -3.45 5.32 -2.70
C LYS A 133 -2.52 5.34 -3.90
N VAL A 134 -1.39 5.98 -3.72
CA VAL A 134 -0.43 6.27 -4.77
C VAL A 134 0.97 6.02 -4.27
N PHE A 135 1.77 5.36 -5.10
CA PHE A 135 3.23 5.36 -5.02
C PHE A 135 3.74 5.92 -6.33
N VAL A 136 4.65 6.86 -6.29
CA VAL A 136 5.35 7.38 -7.44
C VAL A 136 6.84 7.49 -7.16
N SER A 137 7.66 7.11 -8.12
CA SER A 137 9.11 7.00 -7.97
C SER A 137 9.83 7.43 -9.24
N ASP A 138 10.89 8.20 -9.09
CA ASP A 138 11.94 8.48 -10.08
C ASP A 138 11.45 9.04 -11.42
N ASP A 139 10.27 9.64 -11.50
CA ASP A 139 9.60 10.13 -12.73
C ASP A 139 9.30 9.04 -13.77
N ASP A 140 9.49 7.77 -13.44
CA ASP A 140 9.32 6.68 -14.40
C ASP A 140 8.41 5.54 -13.93
N THR A 141 8.14 5.44 -12.64
CA THR A 141 7.34 4.36 -12.06
C THR A 141 6.26 4.90 -11.14
N ALA A 142 5.04 4.37 -11.26
CA ALA A 142 3.97 4.69 -10.32
C ALA A 142 2.99 3.52 -10.18
N THR A 143 2.23 3.52 -9.09
CA THR A 143 1.01 2.73 -8.97
C THR A 143 -0.10 3.56 -8.34
N VAL A 144 -1.30 3.38 -8.86
CA VAL A 144 -2.53 4.03 -8.37
C VAL A 144 -3.61 2.96 -8.26
N GLY A 145 -4.34 2.95 -7.17
CA GLY A 145 -5.37 1.93 -6.99
C GLY A 145 -6.22 2.11 -5.75
N SER A 146 -6.78 0.99 -5.29
CA SER A 146 -7.61 0.95 -4.10
C SER A 146 -6.86 0.49 -2.84
N ILE A 147 -5.62 0.00 -2.97
CA ILE A 147 -4.83 -0.67 -1.92
C ILE A 147 -4.24 0.35 -0.95
N ASN A 148 -4.70 0.36 0.29
CA ASN A 148 -4.10 1.17 1.36
C ASN A 148 -2.83 0.50 1.92
N LEU A 149 -1.99 1.28 2.59
CA LEU A 149 -0.92 0.74 3.46
C LEU A 149 -1.50 0.30 4.81
N ASP A 150 -2.42 -0.63 4.77
CA ASP A 150 -2.95 -1.29 5.97
C ASP A 150 -3.14 -2.78 5.75
N TYR A 151 -3.05 -3.52 6.84
CA TYR A 151 -3.14 -4.98 6.84
C TYR A 151 -4.42 -5.50 6.16
N ARG A 152 -5.54 -4.80 6.31
CA ARG A 152 -6.82 -5.22 5.76
C ARG A 152 -6.84 -5.15 4.24
N SER A 153 -6.29 -4.07 3.65
CA SER A 153 -6.16 -3.93 2.20
C SER A 153 -5.14 -4.90 1.61
N LEU A 154 -4.01 -5.11 2.32
CA LEU A 154 -2.92 -5.94 1.80
C LEU A 154 -3.21 -7.45 1.85
N TYR A 155 -4.09 -7.92 2.78
CA TYR A 155 -4.23 -9.35 3.02
C TYR A 155 -5.67 -9.89 3.03
N LEU A 156 -6.68 -9.03 3.18
CA LEU A 156 -8.04 -9.48 3.50
C LEU A 156 -9.12 -9.00 2.52
N HIS A 157 -8.77 -8.16 1.56
CA HIS A 157 -9.72 -7.56 0.64
C HIS A 157 -9.40 -7.90 -0.82
N PHE A 158 -10.45 -7.86 -1.64
CA PHE A 158 -10.27 -7.69 -3.08
C PHE A 158 -9.90 -6.24 -3.35
N GLU A 159 -8.75 -6.05 -3.97
CA GLU A 159 -8.23 -4.75 -4.30
C GLU A 159 -7.78 -4.71 -5.76
N CYS A 160 -7.61 -3.54 -6.33
CA CYS A 160 -7.05 -3.39 -7.66
C CYS A 160 -6.15 -2.17 -7.76
N GLY A 161 -5.21 -2.25 -8.67
CA GLY A 161 -4.31 -1.18 -8.99
C GLY A 161 -3.89 -1.18 -10.45
N VAL A 162 -3.20 -0.14 -10.81
CA VAL A 162 -2.56 0.01 -12.11
C VAL A 162 -1.09 0.34 -11.88
N PHE A 163 -0.21 -0.56 -12.28
CA PHE A 163 1.23 -0.31 -12.31
C PHE A 163 1.60 0.38 -13.61
N ILE A 164 2.33 1.48 -13.52
CA ILE A 164 2.67 2.36 -14.63
C ILE A 164 4.19 2.48 -14.69
N TYR A 165 4.76 2.17 -15.85
CA TYR A 165 6.21 2.20 -16.04
C TYR A 165 6.60 2.94 -17.31
N ARG A 166 7.47 3.94 -17.17
CA ARG A 166 8.00 4.79 -18.25
C ARG A 166 6.92 5.45 -19.13
N ASN A 167 5.75 5.71 -18.55
CA ASN A 167 4.67 6.43 -19.21
C ASN A 167 4.67 7.90 -18.78
N PRO A 168 4.41 8.85 -19.67
CA PRO A 168 4.40 10.28 -19.36
C PRO A 168 3.47 10.66 -18.19
N VAL A 169 2.38 9.92 -17.97
CA VAL A 169 1.43 10.15 -16.87
C VAL A 169 2.06 10.03 -15.48
N VAL A 170 3.20 9.34 -15.34
CA VAL A 170 3.94 9.26 -14.07
C VAL A 170 4.34 10.66 -13.57
N ARG A 171 4.72 11.55 -14.50
CA ARG A 171 5.06 12.94 -14.15
C ARG A 171 3.84 13.77 -13.75
N ASP A 172 2.67 13.47 -14.32
CA ASP A 172 1.43 14.12 -13.90
C ASP A 172 1.03 13.69 -12.49
N ILE A 173 1.23 12.40 -12.17
CA ILE A 173 1.02 11.86 -10.81
C ILE A 173 1.99 12.50 -9.81
N GLU A 174 3.27 12.62 -10.17
CA GLU A 174 4.27 13.30 -9.33
C GLU A 174 3.91 14.78 -9.13
N LYS A 175 3.46 15.45 -10.17
CA LYS A 175 3.01 16.85 -10.08
C LYS A 175 1.83 17.00 -9.11
N ASP A 176 0.83 16.12 -9.19
CA ASP A 176 -0.32 16.11 -8.26
C ASP A 176 0.14 15.85 -6.82
N PHE A 177 1.12 14.94 -6.64
CA PHE A 177 1.74 14.71 -5.34
C PHE A 177 2.37 15.97 -4.78
N GLN A 178 3.17 16.70 -5.57
CA GLN A 178 3.85 17.94 -5.13
C GLN A 178 2.86 19.07 -4.83
N GLU A 179 1.81 19.22 -5.63
CA GLU A 179 0.73 20.18 -5.39
C GLU A 179 -0.05 19.87 -4.09
N THR A 180 -0.17 18.57 -3.77
CA THR A 180 -0.77 18.10 -2.51
C THR A 180 0.16 18.32 -1.34
N LEU A 181 1.46 18.00 -1.48
CA LEU A 181 2.50 18.19 -0.47
C LEU A 181 2.61 19.65 -0.03
N ALA A 182 2.47 20.59 -0.97
CA ALA A 182 2.50 22.03 -0.66
C ALA A 182 1.38 22.48 0.31
N LYS A 183 0.32 21.67 0.47
CA LYS A 183 -0.80 21.92 1.39
C LYS A 183 -0.69 21.12 2.69
N CYS A 184 0.41 20.39 2.87
CA CYS A 184 0.63 19.51 4.01
C CYS A 184 1.49 20.18 5.08
N GLN A 185 1.35 19.70 6.31
CA GLN A 185 2.21 20.05 7.43
C GLN A 185 3.20 18.91 7.69
N LYS A 186 4.49 19.25 7.77
CA LYS A 186 5.53 18.24 8.09
C LYS A 186 5.42 17.83 9.54
N VAL A 187 5.36 16.54 9.79
CA VAL A 187 5.38 16.01 11.17
C VAL A 187 6.80 15.98 11.70
N THR A 188 6.99 16.61 12.86
CA THR A 188 8.30 16.69 13.52
C THR A 188 8.43 15.69 14.67
N MET A 189 9.66 15.31 15.04
CA MET A 189 9.91 14.48 16.22
C MET A 189 9.44 15.14 17.53
N THR A 190 9.46 16.47 17.60
CA THR A 190 8.95 17.20 18.77
C THR A 190 7.45 16.97 18.93
N GLU A 191 6.68 17.05 17.85
CA GLU A 191 5.24 16.77 17.86
C GLU A 191 4.96 15.32 18.24
N VAL A 192 5.74 14.37 17.71
CA VAL A 192 5.59 12.93 18.02
C VAL A 192 5.85 12.67 19.51
N ARG A 193 6.85 13.32 20.12
CA ARG A 193 7.17 13.18 21.56
C ARG A 193 6.10 13.79 22.46
N ASN A 194 5.54 14.93 22.06
CA ASN A 194 4.57 15.69 22.84
C ASN A 194 3.12 15.18 22.75
N ARG A 195 2.88 14.11 21.97
CA ARG A 195 1.55 13.51 21.83
C ARG A 195 1.00 12.99 23.15
N SER A 196 -0.31 13.11 23.30
CA SER A 196 -1.05 12.62 24.47
C SER A 196 -0.72 11.15 24.76
N THR A 197 -0.48 10.85 26.03
CA THR A 197 -0.24 9.49 26.54
C THR A 197 -1.38 8.53 26.17
N PHE A 198 -2.61 9.04 26.11
CA PHE A 198 -3.80 8.29 25.69
C PHE A 198 -3.65 7.74 24.26
N VAL A 199 -3.27 8.56 23.29
CA VAL A 199 -3.06 8.14 21.89
C VAL A 199 -1.93 7.09 21.79
N LYS A 200 -0.88 7.23 22.62
CA LYS A 200 0.23 6.27 22.68
C LYS A 200 -0.23 4.90 23.18
N ILE A 201 -0.99 4.87 24.28
CA ILE A 201 -1.46 3.61 24.90
C ILE A 201 -2.48 2.91 23.99
N TYR A 202 -3.51 3.61 23.54
CA TYR A 202 -4.54 3.03 22.67
C TYR A 202 -3.96 2.58 21.34
N GLY A 203 -3.14 3.39 20.69
CA GLY A 203 -2.47 3.01 19.45
C GLY A 203 -1.63 1.74 19.61
N GLN A 204 -0.87 1.61 20.71
CA GLN A 204 -0.04 0.43 20.96
C GLN A 204 -0.86 -0.82 21.26
N VAL A 205 -1.98 -0.71 21.98
CA VAL A 205 -2.90 -1.84 22.23
C VAL A 205 -3.48 -2.34 20.91
N PHE A 206 -3.99 -1.46 20.06
CA PHE A 206 -4.54 -1.84 18.76
C PHE A 206 -3.48 -2.38 17.79
N LYS A 207 -2.26 -1.82 17.80
CA LYS A 207 -1.12 -2.35 17.04
C LYS A 207 -0.85 -3.80 17.43
N ASN A 208 -0.76 -4.09 18.70
CA ASN A 208 -0.47 -5.43 19.21
C ASN A 208 -1.62 -6.43 18.94
N CYS A 209 -2.87 -5.99 18.99
CA CYS A 209 -4.02 -6.84 18.63
C CYS A 209 -4.03 -7.17 17.13
N GLY A 210 -3.72 -6.22 16.25
CA GLY A 210 -3.64 -6.44 14.81
C GLY A 210 -2.51 -7.38 14.41
N THR A 211 -1.33 -7.25 15.04
CA THR A 211 -0.17 -8.11 14.77
C THR A 211 -0.32 -9.52 15.36
N ALA A 212 -1.11 -9.72 16.41
CA ALA A 212 -1.35 -11.04 16.99
C ALA A 212 -2.18 -11.97 16.09
N ASP A 213 -3.09 -11.42 15.27
CA ASP A 213 -3.85 -12.20 14.27
C ASP A 213 -2.97 -12.60 13.07
N VAL A 214 -2.02 -11.77 12.69
CA VAL A 214 -1.07 -12.03 11.61
C VAL A 214 -0.19 -13.24 11.89
N GLY A 215 0.35 -13.35 13.10
CA GLY A 215 1.21 -14.46 13.50
C GLY A 215 0.50 -15.81 13.40
N LYS A 216 -0.80 -15.88 13.73
CA LYS A 216 -1.58 -17.12 13.68
C LYS A 216 -1.89 -17.58 12.26
N HIS A 217 -2.14 -16.68 11.34
CA HIS A 217 -2.36 -17.04 9.92
C HIS A 217 -1.09 -17.48 9.20
N SER A 218 0.05 -16.83 9.47
CA SER A 218 1.35 -17.22 8.92
C SER A 218 1.81 -18.61 9.42
N GLU A 219 1.61 -18.93 10.70
CA GLU A 219 1.94 -20.26 11.24
C GLU A 219 0.99 -21.36 10.73
N SER A 220 -0.30 -21.07 10.61
CA SER A 220 -1.28 -22.03 10.08
C SER A 220 -1.02 -22.37 8.60
N SER A 221 -0.55 -21.43 7.79
CA SER A 221 -0.17 -21.69 6.39
C SER A 221 1.13 -22.49 6.27
N LYS A 222 2.13 -22.26 7.14
CA LYS A 222 3.36 -23.04 7.20
C LYS A 222 3.13 -24.48 7.67
N ILE A 223 2.22 -24.68 8.63
CA ILE A 223 1.87 -26.02 9.12
C ILE A 223 1.15 -26.84 8.04
N LYS A 224 0.25 -26.22 7.24
CA LYS A 224 -0.40 -26.90 6.11
C LYS A 224 0.59 -27.25 4.99
N LYS A 225 1.51 -26.37 4.60
CA LYS A 225 2.56 -26.68 3.63
C LYS A 225 3.44 -27.87 4.04
N ASN A 226 3.79 -27.97 5.33
CA ASN A 226 4.59 -29.09 5.80
C ASN A 226 3.81 -30.42 5.88
N ALA A 227 2.49 -30.39 6.02
CA ALA A 227 1.64 -31.59 6.03
C ALA A 227 1.41 -32.15 4.61
N GLU A 228 1.33 -31.31 3.59
CA GLU A 228 1.19 -31.75 2.19
C GLU A 228 2.48 -32.37 1.61
N PHE A 229 3.66 -31.91 2.06
CA PHE A 229 4.95 -32.50 1.65
C PHE A 229 5.30 -33.80 2.34
N SER A 230 4.67 -34.14 3.47
CA SER A 230 4.92 -35.41 4.19
C SER A 230 3.98 -36.56 3.81
N GLY A 231 3.00 -36.31 2.96
CA GLY A 231 1.99 -37.30 2.51
C GLY A 231 2.24 -37.96 1.15
N SER A 232 3.36 -37.65 0.48
CA SER A 232 3.72 -38.23 -0.83
C SER A 232 5.08 -38.95 -0.74
N SER A 233 5.08 -40.03 0.02
CA SER A 233 6.16 -41.03 0.00
C SER A 233 5.56 -42.43 -0.07
#